data_80ef9552a224a189cacb8489e93b0f8f
#
_entry.id   80ef9552a224a189cacb8489e93b0f8f
#
_cell.length_a   1.000
_cell.length_b   1.000
_cell.length_c   1.000
_cell.angle_alpha   90.00
_cell.angle_beta   90.00
_cell.angle_gamma   90.00
#
_symmetry.space_group_name_H-M   'P 1'
#
loop_
_entity.id
_entity.type
_entity.pdbx_description
1 polymer ?
#
loop_
_entity_poly.entity_id
_entity_poly.type
_entity_poly.pdbx_seq_one_letter_code
_entity_poly.pdbx_strand_id
1 'polypeptide(L)'
;MKIKLQHTIALAIDEQERLLPAIHNGEETLRHTETLLKGLRLLDIPILITQQYTKGLGMSAPSLFEAAGTDSWLEKRTFSCLGDEIIRKTLQDSHKKQVIVCGVEAHICVEQT
;
A
#
# COMPACT_ATOMS: atom_id res chain seq x y z
N MET A 1 -11.42 16.53 9.23
CA MET A 1 -10.81 16.50 7.89
C MET A 1 -11.74 15.81 6.91
N LYS A 2 -11.91 16.37 5.74
CA LYS A 2 -12.78 15.81 4.70
C LYS A 2 -11.93 15.23 3.57
N ILE A 3 -12.19 13.98 3.18
CA ILE A 3 -11.49 13.34 2.06
C ILE A 3 -12.08 13.87 0.75
N LYS A 4 -11.23 14.37 -0.12
CA LYS A 4 -11.62 14.84 -1.45
C LYS A 4 -11.03 13.91 -2.50
N LEU A 5 -11.88 13.32 -3.35
CA LEU A 5 -11.47 12.30 -4.32
C LEU A 5 -10.35 12.78 -5.23
N GLN A 6 -10.46 13.98 -5.77
CA GLN A 6 -9.46 14.51 -6.69
C GLN A 6 -8.12 14.86 -6.01
N HIS A 7 -8.06 14.88 -4.69
CA HIS A 7 -6.86 15.19 -3.93
C HIS A 7 -6.25 13.97 -3.22
N THR A 8 -6.78 12.78 -3.48
CA THR A 8 -6.46 11.59 -2.69
C THR A 8 -5.71 10.55 -3.52
N ILE A 9 -4.70 9.95 -2.90
CA ILE A 9 -4.00 8.77 -3.41
C ILE A 9 -3.93 7.74 -2.27
N ALA A 10 -3.97 6.47 -2.61
CA ALA A 10 -3.87 5.40 -1.63
C ALA A 10 -2.50 4.74 -1.69
N LEU A 11 -2.03 4.29 -0.53
CA LEU A 11 -0.76 3.61 -0.36
C LEU A 11 -1.01 2.29 0.38
N ALA A 12 -0.86 1.17 -0.34
CA ALA A 12 -1.01 -0.17 0.21
C ALA A 12 0.39 -0.72 0.52
N ILE A 13 0.67 -0.91 1.81
CA ILE A 13 2.03 -1.14 2.32
C ILE A 13 2.27 -2.61 2.64
N ASP A 14 3.21 -3.21 1.93
CA ASP A 14 3.93 -4.44 2.28
C ASP A 14 3.08 -5.69 2.56
N GLU A 15 1.93 -5.86 1.95
CA GLU A 15 1.11 -7.06 2.12
C GLU A 15 1.60 -8.19 1.21
N GLN A 16 2.72 -8.78 1.60
CA GLN A 16 3.51 -9.71 0.81
C GLN A 16 3.35 -11.16 1.26
N GLU A 17 3.53 -12.08 0.31
CA GLU A 17 3.27 -13.52 0.48
C GLU A 17 4.00 -14.15 1.65
N ARG A 18 5.25 -13.73 1.92
CA ARG A 18 6.07 -14.32 2.99
C ARG A 18 5.97 -13.54 4.29
N LEU A 19 5.39 -12.35 4.27
CA LEU A 19 5.22 -11.54 5.48
C LEU A 19 3.87 -11.77 6.14
N LEU A 20 2.80 -11.84 5.36
CA LEU A 20 1.43 -11.98 5.88
C LEU A 20 1.23 -13.20 6.79
N PRO A 21 1.78 -14.40 6.50
CA PRO A 21 1.60 -15.53 7.39
C PRO A 21 2.20 -15.34 8.79
N ALA A 22 3.19 -14.47 8.93
CA ALA A 22 3.83 -14.17 10.20
C ALA A 22 3.08 -13.12 11.03
N ILE A 23 2.06 -12.49 10.44
CA ILE A 23 1.31 -11.41 11.08
C ILE A 23 0.01 -11.95 11.66
N HIS A 24 -0.29 -11.57 12.90
CA HIS A 24 -1.55 -11.91 13.55
C HIS A 24 -2.72 -11.37 12.72
N ASN A 25 -3.67 -12.25 12.36
CA ASN A 25 -4.80 -11.92 11.51
C ASN A 25 -4.38 -11.36 10.12
N GLY A 26 -3.24 -11.81 9.58
CA GLY A 26 -2.75 -11.33 8.28
C GLY A 26 -3.72 -11.55 7.14
N GLU A 27 -4.38 -12.72 7.07
CA GLU A 27 -5.39 -13.00 6.04
C GLU A 27 -6.61 -12.09 6.14
N GLU A 28 -7.07 -11.83 7.36
CA GLU A 28 -8.22 -10.95 7.60
C GLU A 28 -7.87 -9.52 7.19
N THR A 29 -6.68 -9.05 7.55
CA THR A 29 -6.17 -7.75 7.15
C THR A 29 -6.12 -7.63 5.62
N LEU A 30 -5.61 -8.67 4.95
CA LEU A 30 -5.56 -8.69 3.49
C LEU A 30 -6.96 -8.57 2.87
N ARG A 31 -7.93 -9.30 3.39
CA ARG A 31 -9.31 -9.22 2.88
C ARG A 31 -9.91 -7.83 3.06
N HIS A 32 -9.66 -7.19 4.20
CA HIS A 32 -10.12 -5.82 4.45
C HIS A 32 -9.44 -4.83 3.50
N THR A 33 -8.16 -4.99 3.25
CA THR A 33 -7.43 -4.16 2.28
C THR A 33 -7.99 -4.35 0.88
N GLU A 34 -8.26 -5.59 0.47
CA GLU A 34 -8.86 -5.86 -0.85
C GLU A 34 -10.20 -5.14 -1.02
N THR A 35 -11.05 -5.18 0.00
CA THR A 35 -12.34 -4.50 -0.01
C THR A 35 -12.15 -2.98 -0.16
N LEU A 36 -11.22 -2.42 0.61
CA LEU A 36 -10.90 -0.99 0.54
C LEU A 36 -10.40 -0.62 -0.86
N LEU A 37 -9.46 -1.36 -1.40
CA LEU A 37 -8.87 -1.06 -2.71
C LEU A 37 -9.89 -1.16 -3.84
N LYS A 38 -10.79 -2.13 -3.78
CA LYS A 38 -11.87 -2.24 -4.76
C LYS A 38 -12.78 -1.00 -4.72
N GLY A 39 -13.10 -0.52 -3.52
CA GLY A 39 -13.89 0.70 -3.35
C GLY A 39 -13.17 1.94 -3.87
N LEU A 40 -11.90 2.08 -3.55
CA LEU A 40 -11.07 3.20 -4.02
C LEU A 40 -10.93 3.20 -5.55
N ARG A 41 -10.78 2.01 -6.13
CA ARG A 41 -10.71 1.86 -7.59
C ARG A 41 -12.01 2.32 -8.27
N LEU A 42 -13.16 2.00 -7.68
CA LEU A 42 -14.45 2.46 -8.21
C LEU A 42 -14.58 3.98 -8.16
N LEU A 43 -13.90 4.63 -7.24
CA LEU A 43 -13.87 6.08 -7.09
C LEU A 43 -12.74 6.74 -7.89
N ASP A 44 -12.03 5.97 -8.69
CA ASP A 44 -10.87 6.43 -9.50
C ASP A 44 -9.76 7.06 -8.66
N ILE A 45 -9.57 6.60 -7.43
CA ILE A 45 -8.45 7.01 -6.59
C ILE A 45 -7.22 6.19 -6.97
N PRO A 46 -6.10 6.82 -7.34
CA PRO A 46 -4.88 6.10 -7.66
C PRO A 46 -4.37 5.29 -6.47
N ILE A 47 -3.84 4.09 -6.73
CA ILE A 47 -3.33 3.18 -5.70
C ILE A 47 -1.88 2.87 -5.99
N LEU A 48 -1.00 3.10 -5.01
CA LEU A 48 0.39 2.67 -5.04
C LEU A 48 0.56 1.46 -4.14
N ILE A 49 1.21 0.43 -4.63
CA ILE A 49 1.54 -0.78 -3.87
C ILE A 49 3.03 -0.77 -3.60
N THR A 50 3.42 -0.97 -2.33
CA THR A 50 4.82 -1.09 -1.97
C THR A 50 5.17 -2.50 -1.55
N GLN A 51 6.42 -2.88 -1.75
CA GLN A 51 6.97 -4.15 -1.28
C GLN A 51 8.28 -3.88 -0.56
N GLN A 52 8.39 -4.46 0.64
CA GLN A 52 9.60 -4.43 1.44
C GLN A 52 10.47 -5.60 1.04
N TYR A 53 11.72 -5.35 0.62
CA TYR A 53 12.70 -6.39 0.34
C TYR A 53 12.07 -7.60 -0.38
N THR A 54 11.61 -7.39 -1.59
CA THR A 54 10.86 -8.39 -2.38
C THR A 54 11.60 -9.72 -2.48
N LYS A 55 12.92 -9.70 -2.65
CA LYS A 55 13.74 -10.89 -2.75
C LYS A 55 13.61 -11.82 -1.53
N GLY A 56 13.41 -11.25 -0.34
CA GLY A 56 13.24 -12.00 0.90
C GLY A 56 11.79 -12.24 1.29
N LEU A 57 10.95 -11.22 1.17
CA LEU A 57 9.56 -11.27 1.63
C LEU A 57 8.55 -11.68 0.56
N GLY A 58 8.98 -11.76 -0.69
CA GLY A 58 8.14 -12.17 -1.81
C GLY A 58 7.30 -11.04 -2.39
N MET A 59 6.50 -11.39 -3.37
CA MET A 59 5.59 -10.46 -4.04
C MET A 59 4.38 -10.17 -3.15
N SER A 60 3.72 -9.06 -3.42
CA SER A 60 2.40 -8.78 -2.83
C SER A 60 1.43 -9.90 -3.18
N ALA A 61 0.46 -10.14 -2.30
CA ALA A 61 -0.54 -11.17 -2.56
C ALA A 61 -1.21 -10.93 -3.93
N PRO A 62 -1.40 -11.98 -4.76
CA PRO A 62 -2.03 -11.80 -6.08
C PRO A 62 -3.40 -11.15 -6.02
N SER A 63 -4.18 -11.49 -5.01
CA SER A 63 -5.51 -10.90 -4.80
C SER A 63 -5.46 -9.40 -4.52
N LEU A 64 -4.35 -8.90 -3.96
CA LEU A 64 -4.15 -7.48 -3.72
C LEU A 64 -4.00 -6.73 -5.05
N PHE A 65 -3.17 -7.25 -5.96
CA PHE A 65 -3.00 -6.67 -7.29
C PHE A 65 -4.33 -6.65 -8.05
N GLU A 66 -5.08 -7.74 -7.96
CA GLU A 66 -6.39 -7.85 -8.61
C GLU A 66 -7.36 -6.80 -8.07
N ALA A 67 -7.42 -6.64 -6.74
CA ALA A 67 -8.29 -5.65 -6.10
C ALA A 67 -7.91 -4.22 -6.50
N ALA A 68 -6.62 -3.94 -6.60
CA ALA A 68 -6.11 -2.62 -6.99
C ALA A 68 -6.23 -2.35 -8.49
N GLY A 69 -6.39 -3.39 -9.30
CA GLY A 69 -6.48 -3.26 -10.75
C GLY A 69 -5.15 -2.91 -11.41
N THR A 70 -4.05 -3.28 -10.79
CA THR A 70 -2.70 -3.04 -11.32
C THR A 70 -1.77 -4.18 -10.92
N ASP A 71 -0.69 -4.37 -11.67
CA ASP A 71 0.40 -5.27 -11.31
C ASP A 71 1.70 -4.51 -11.01
N SER A 72 1.62 -3.19 -10.95
CA SER A 72 2.77 -2.32 -10.67
C SER A 72 2.98 -2.16 -9.16
N TRP A 73 4.24 -2.12 -8.76
CA TRP A 73 4.63 -1.94 -7.36
C TRP A 73 5.95 -1.22 -7.26
N LEU A 74 6.23 -0.67 -6.08
CA LEU A 74 7.49 0.01 -5.79
C LEU A 74 8.21 -0.71 -4.65
N GLU A 75 9.50 -0.96 -4.86
CA GLU A 75 10.37 -1.58 -3.86
C GLU A 75 10.77 -0.54 -2.81
N LYS A 76 10.78 -0.93 -1.52
CA LYS A 76 11.37 -0.12 -0.48
C LYS A 76 12.25 -0.95 0.43
N ARG A 77 13.25 -0.30 1.03
CA ARG A 77 14.17 -0.91 1.99
C ARG A 77 14.16 -0.22 3.34
N THR A 78 13.35 0.83 3.47
CA THR A 78 13.11 1.56 4.71
C THR A 78 11.76 1.16 5.29
N PHE A 79 11.57 1.34 6.60
CA PHE A 79 10.26 1.06 7.21
C PHE A 79 9.23 2.09 6.75
N SER A 80 9.56 3.37 6.82
CA SER A 80 8.69 4.42 6.29
C SER A 80 8.75 4.46 4.78
N CYS A 81 7.60 4.51 4.11
CA CYS A 81 7.55 4.73 2.66
C CYS A 81 8.16 6.09 2.29
N LEU A 82 8.00 7.09 3.15
CA LEU A 82 8.57 8.42 2.91
C LEU A 82 10.10 8.46 3.08
N GLY A 83 10.68 7.44 3.71
CA GLY A 83 12.13 7.26 3.77
C GLY A 83 12.73 6.77 2.45
N ASP A 84 11.92 6.20 1.56
CA ASP A 84 12.34 5.77 0.24
C ASP A 84 12.19 6.94 -0.74
N GLU A 85 13.29 7.29 -1.39
CA GLU A 85 13.33 8.47 -2.28
C GLU A 85 12.38 8.33 -3.47
N ILE A 86 12.31 7.15 -4.08
CA ILE A 86 11.47 6.91 -5.25
C ILE A 86 10.00 7.01 -4.87
N ILE A 87 9.60 6.40 -3.76
CA ILE A 87 8.22 6.43 -3.28
C ILE A 87 7.82 7.86 -2.92
N ARG A 88 8.68 8.56 -2.16
CA ARG A 88 8.44 9.95 -1.79
C ARG A 88 8.25 10.83 -3.03
N LYS A 89 9.13 10.67 -4.02
CA LYS A 89 9.05 11.44 -5.27
C LYS A 89 7.77 11.12 -6.04
N THR A 90 7.40 9.84 -6.12
CA THR A 90 6.17 9.43 -6.78
C THR A 90 4.94 10.08 -6.14
N LEU A 91 4.90 10.12 -4.80
CA LEU A 91 3.82 10.80 -4.09
C LEU A 91 3.82 12.30 -4.36
N GLN A 92 4.97 12.93 -4.33
CA GLN A 92 5.10 14.37 -4.62
C GLN A 92 4.66 14.69 -6.05
N ASP A 93 5.09 13.89 -7.02
CA ASP A 93 4.78 14.09 -8.44
C ASP A 93 3.29 13.86 -8.75
N SER A 94 2.58 13.13 -7.89
CA SER A 94 1.14 12.93 -8.04
C SER A 94 0.34 14.20 -7.79
N HIS A 95 0.92 15.17 -7.08
CA HIS A 95 0.26 16.40 -6.64
C HIS A 95 -0.99 16.18 -5.79
N LYS A 96 -1.13 14.99 -5.19
CA LYS A 96 -2.22 14.69 -4.27
C LYS A 96 -1.89 15.21 -2.88
N LYS A 97 -2.90 15.71 -2.18
CA LYS A 97 -2.75 16.34 -0.86
C LYS A 97 -3.14 15.43 0.29
N GLN A 98 -3.83 14.33 0.01
CA GLN A 98 -4.30 13.40 1.01
C GLN A 98 -3.87 11.99 0.63
N VAL A 99 -3.42 11.23 1.62
CA VAL A 99 -2.98 9.85 1.42
C VAL A 99 -3.79 8.94 2.34
N ILE A 100 -4.43 7.93 1.75
CA ILE A 100 -5.04 6.85 2.51
C ILE A 100 -4.00 5.77 2.66
N VAL A 101 -3.65 5.42 3.89
CA VAL A 101 -2.63 4.42 4.19
C VAL A 101 -3.28 3.15 4.70
N CYS A 102 -2.92 2.02 4.13
CA CYS A 102 -3.32 0.69 4.61
C CYS A 102 -2.15 -0.28 4.46
N GLY A 103 -2.24 -1.43 5.09
CA GLY A 103 -1.21 -2.44 4.98
C GLY A 103 -0.65 -2.91 6.31
N VAL A 104 0.59 -3.40 6.27
CA VAL A 104 1.30 -4.00 7.40
C VAL A 104 2.77 -3.55 7.43
N GLU A 105 3.46 -3.56 8.54
CA GLU A 105 2.90 -3.80 9.87
C GLU A 105 2.48 -2.47 10.50
N ALA A 106 1.36 -2.46 11.23
CA ALA A 106 0.79 -1.23 11.77
C ALA A 106 1.74 -0.44 12.66
N HIS A 107 2.51 -1.14 13.49
CA HIS A 107 3.43 -0.51 14.45
C HIS A 107 4.83 -0.24 13.88
N ILE A 108 5.09 -0.59 12.62
CA ILE A 108 6.40 -0.37 11.98
C ILE A 108 6.21 0.41 10.68
N CYS A 109 5.93 -0.28 9.58
CA CYS A 109 5.89 0.35 8.26
C CYS A 109 4.75 1.35 8.10
N VAL A 110 3.57 1.03 8.62
CA VAL A 110 2.40 1.91 8.52
C VAL A 110 2.57 3.12 9.43
N GLU A 111 2.90 2.90 10.71
CA GLU A 111 3.06 3.99 11.67
C GLU A 111 4.17 4.97 11.27
N GLN A 112 5.29 4.47 10.74
CA GLN A 112 6.42 5.31 10.36
C GLN A 112 6.22 6.05 9.03
N THR A 113 5.25 5.63 8.24
CA THR A 113 4.87 6.33 7.02
C THR A 113 3.96 7.52 7.36
#